data_bf1e11697674195d5818e0bbe4826d25
#
_entry.id   bf1e11697674195d5818e0bbe4826d25
#
_cell.length_a   1.000
_cell.length_b   1.000
_cell.length_c   1.000
_cell.angle_alpha   90.00
_cell.angle_beta   90.00
_cell.angle_gamma   90.00
#
_symmetry.space_group_name_H-M   'P 1'
#
loop_
_entity.id
_entity.type
_entity.pdbx_description
1 polymer ?
#
loop_
_entity_poly.entity_id
_entity_poly.type
_entity_poly.pdbx_seq_one_letter_code
_entity_poly.pdbx_strand_id
1 'polypeptide(L)'
;VPASRGVWPPGARAGGRASRACRPVAGRGMRGGALCTLTRLPEGARTILVFRRGEYELARDTVHRELPDAQVELVEGGDTRHASESNVLSHLAADIDSETVDVVAIHDAARPIAGPDMFRTAISIAREFGGALPALPIVGLARVDATGLESLAGEGPLVRVQTPQAFRARELLTAYRGAGHDGFEGTDTSSCVERYTDVHVRTFPGCTDNVKVTYARDIAVAHRLLIDRRRRGAPR
;
A
#
# COMPACT_ATOMS: atom_id res chain seq x y z
N VAL A 1 -10.21 1.57 21.90
CA VAL A 1 -9.44 0.80 20.90
C VAL A 1 -8.68 1.82 20.08
N PRO A 2 -7.31 1.76 20.03
CA PRO A 2 -6.52 2.71 19.25
C PRO A 2 -6.88 2.66 17.76
N ALA A 3 -6.74 3.78 17.07
CA ALA A 3 -7.11 3.91 15.67
C ALA A 3 -6.04 3.30 14.75
N SER A 4 -6.45 2.47 13.78
CA SER A 4 -5.59 2.00 12.70
C SER A 4 -5.55 3.01 11.55
N ARG A 5 -4.42 3.16 10.87
CA ARG A 5 -4.23 4.15 9.80
C ARG A 5 -3.82 3.54 8.47
N GLY A 6 -4.49 3.93 7.40
CA GLY A 6 -4.12 3.56 6.06
C GLY A 6 -3.25 4.64 5.39
N VAL A 7 -2.06 4.28 4.94
CA VAL A 7 -1.11 5.15 4.26
C VAL A 7 -1.03 4.81 2.77
N TRP A 8 -0.97 5.83 1.95
CA TRP A 8 -0.99 5.67 0.51
C TRP A 8 0.21 6.35 -0.18
N PRO A 9 1.22 5.62 -0.67
CA PRO A 9 2.37 6.22 -1.37
C PRO A 9 2.02 6.66 -2.81
N PRO A 10 2.68 7.70 -3.34
CA PRO A 10 2.53 8.13 -4.73
C PRO A 10 3.05 7.06 -5.69
N GLY A 11 2.32 6.82 -6.78
CA GLY A 11 2.72 5.86 -7.81
C GLY A 11 4.00 6.28 -8.55
N ALA A 12 4.79 5.30 -8.99
CA ALA A 12 6.03 5.47 -9.72
C ALA A 12 5.92 6.38 -10.96
N ARG A 13 7.02 7.03 -11.33
CA ARG A 13 7.14 8.03 -12.39
C ARG A 13 6.46 7.60 -13.71
N ALA A 14 5.57 8.45 -14.21
CA ALA A 14 5.13 8.45 -15.60
C ALA A 14 5.45 9.81 -16.18
N GLY A 15 6.33 9.86 -17.19
CA GLY A 15 6.69 11.10 -17.85
C GLY A 15 5.48 11.88 -18.37
N GLY A 16 5.51 13.19 -18.22
CA GLY A 16 4.84 14.25 -18.98
C GLY A 16 3.35 14.23 -19.27
N ARG A 17 2.55 13.27 -18.77
CA ARG A 17 1.08 13.22 -18.92
C ARG A 17 0.45 12.94 -17.57
N ALA A 18 -0.78 13.43 -17.36
CA ALA A 18 -1.54 13.28 -16.12
C ALA A 18 -1.28 11.93 -15.41
N SER A 19 -0.94 11.98 -14.14
CA SER A 19 -0.59 10.81 -13.32
C SER A 19 -1.54 9.64 -13.61
N ARG A 20 -1.01 8.44 -13.85
CA ARG A 20 -1.81 7.23 -14.11
C ARG A 20 -2.83 6.96 -13.01
N ALA A 21 -2.54 7.40 -11.80
CA ALA A 21 -3.43 7.32 -10.67
C ALA A 21 -4.73 8.15 -10.79
N CYS A 22 -4.76 9.12 -11.71
CA CYS A 22 -5.94 9.93 -12.00
C CYS A 22 -6.79 9.38 -13.18
N ARG A 23 -6.39 8.26 -13.81
CA ARG A 23 -7.18 7.68 -14.89
C ARG A 23 -8.40 6.96 -14.34
N PRO A 24 -9.58 7.14 -14.96
CA PRO A 24 -10.81 6.49 -14.50
C PRO A 24 -10.75 4.98 -14.73
N VAL A 25 -11.14 4.24 -13.70
CA VAL A 25 -11.39 2.80 -13.75
C VAL A 25 -12.81 2.56 -13.24
N ALA A 26 -13.68 1.99 -14.06
CA ALA A 26 -15.09 1.76 -13.75
C ALA A 26 -15.86 3.03 -13.27
N GLY A 27 -15.59 4.17 -13.88
CA GLY A 27 -16.28 5.45 -13.59
C GLY A 27 -15.73 6.22 -12.39
N ARG A 28 -14.67 5.75 -11.75
CA ARG A 28 -13.93 6.46 -10.68
C ARG A 28 -12.46 6.53 -11.02
N GLY A 29 -11.76 7.54 -10.52
CA GLY A 29 -10.31 7.58 -10.57
C GLY A 29 -9.72 6.35 -9.86
N MET A 30 -8.56 5.88 -10.31
CA MET A 30 -7.89 4.72 -9.72
C MET A 30 -7.62 4.93 -8.22
N ARG A 31 -7.26 6.16 -7.82
CA ARG A 31 -7.12 6.57 -6.42
C ARG A 31 -8.45 6.48 -5.66
N GLY A 32 -9.55 6.91 -6.26
CA GLY A 32 -10.88 6.88 -5.64
C GLY A 32 -11.38 5.47 -5.32
N GLY A 33 -11.03 4.47 -6.13
CA GLY A 33 -11.41 3.08 -5.87
C GLY A 33 -10.87 2.54 -4.56
N ALA A 34 -9.59 2.73 -4.33
CA ALA A 34 -8.94 2.22 -3.13
C ALA A 34 -9.18 3.14 -1.90
N LEU A 35 -9.24 4.47 -2.08
CA LEU A 35 -9.67 5.40 -1.02
C LEU A 35 -11.09 5.06 -0.53
N CYS A 36 -12.02 4.74 -1.43
CA CYS A 36 -13.37 4.31 -1.08
C CYS A 36 -13.38 3.02 -0.23
N THR A 37 -12.40 2.14 -0.40
CA THR A 37 -12.25 0.97 0.47
C THR A 37 -11.74 1.37 1.85
N LEU A 38 -10.76 2.27 1.91
CA LEU A 38 -10.15 2.73 3.17
C LEU A 38 -11.15 3.51 4.05
N THR A 39 -11.96 4.37 3.45
CA THR A 39 -12.98 5.14 4.19
C THR A 39 -14.13 4.28 4.73
N ARG A 40 -14.19 3.00 4.37
CA ARG A 40 -15.14 2.00 4.90
C ARG A 40 -14.52 1.04 5.92
N LEU A 41 -13.29 1.25 6.30
CA LEU A 41 -12.68 0.51 7.40
C LEU A 41 -13.33 0.91 8.74
N PRO A 42 -13.17 0.10 9.80
CA PRO A 42 -13.81 0.34 11.08
C PRO A 42 -13.62 1.76 11.60
N GLU A 43 -14.58 2.21 12.41
CA GLU A 43 -14.57 3.51 13.07
C GLU A 43 -13.24 3.82 13.75
N GLY A 44 -12.71 5.03 13.50
CA GLY A 44 -11.43 5.48 14.02
C GLY A 44 -10.23 5.31 13.08
N ALA A 45 -10.40 4.67 11.91
CA ALA A 45 -9.31 4.62 10.93
C ALA A 45 -9.12 5.99 10.27
N ARG A 46 -7.92 6.58 10.43
CA ARG A 46 -7.52 7.77 9.67
C ARG A 46 -6.99 7.35 8.30
N THR A 47 -7.39 8.08 7.27
CA THR A 47 -6.95 7.84 5.90
C THR A 47 -6.03 8.97 5.45
N ILE A 48 -4.82 8.63 5.01
CA ILE A 48 -3.83 9.58 4.51
C ILE A 48 -3.58 9.29 3.04
N LEU A 49 -3.77 10.29 2.19
CA LEU A 49 -3.38 10.25 0.79
C LEU A 49 -2.05 10.97 0.60
N VAL A 50 -1.05 10.25 0.12
CA VAL A 50 0.24 10.82 -0.24
C VAL A 50 0.18 11.30 -1.68
N PHE A 51 0.52 12.57 -1.91
CA PHE A 51 0.55 13.20 -3.23
C PHE A 51 1.99 13.61 -3.60
N ARG A 52 2.24 13.81 -4.90
CA ARG A 52 3.54 14.29 -5.37
C ARG A 52 3.67 15.78 -5.17
N ARG A 53 4.90 16.22 -4.95
CA ARG A 53 5.22 17.66 -4.93
C ARG A 53 4.60 18.38 -6.12
N GLY A 54 3.87 19.46 -5.85
CA GLY A 54 3.16 20.25 -6.84
C GLY A 54 1.80 19.68 -7.31
N GLU A 55 1.35 18.52 -6.79
CA GLU A 55 0.04 17.93 -7.14
C GLU A 55 -1.01 18.11 -6.02
N TYR A 56 -0.81 19.03 -5.08
CA TYR A 56 -1.74 19.23 -3.95
C TYR A 56 -3.17 19.50 -4.40
N GLU A 57 -3.37 20.49 -5.28
CA GLU A 57 -4.69 20.86 -5.78
C GLU A 57 -5.39 19.68 -6.49
N LEU A 58 -4.64 18.94 -7.30
CA LEU A 58 -5.15 17.74 -7.98
C LEU A 58 -5.56 16.65 -6.99
N ALA A 59 -4.79 16.44 -5.92
CA ALA A 59 -5.09 15.47 -4.88
C ALA A 59 -6.35 15.89 -4.10
N ARG A 60 -6.41 17.15 -3.68
CA ARG A 60 -7.55 17.75 -2.97
C ARG A 60 -8.85 17.65 -3.79
N ASP A 61 -8.80 18.08 -5.03
CA ASP A 61 -9.97 18.07 -5.92
C ASP A 61 -10.44 16.64 -6.22
N THR A 62 -9.49 15.70 -6.31
CA THR A 62 -9.82 14.28 -6.49
C THR A 62 -10.53 13.72 -5.26
N VAL A 63 -10.03 14.00 -4.05
CA VAL A 63 -10.68 13.58 -2.80
C VAL A 63 -12.07 14.21 -2.69
N HIS A 64 -12.18 15.52 -2.89
CA HIS A 64 -13.45 16.23 -2.79
C HIS A 64 -14.51 15.71 -3.78
N ARG A 65 -14.10 15.42 -5.03
CA ARG A 65 -15.00 14.90 -6.06
C ARG A 65 -15.44 13.46 -5.80
N GLU A 66 -14.52 12.60 -5.36
CA GLU A 66 -14.78 11.16 -5.30
C GLU A 66 -15.24 10.68 -3.93
N LEU A 67 -14.95 11.45 -2.89
CA LEU A 67 -15.22 11.14 -1.49
C LEU A 67 -15.60 12.41 -0.70
N PRO A 68 -16.68 13.12 -1.06
CA PRO A 68 -17.01 14.41 -0.47
C PRO A 68 -17.25 14.34 1.05
N ASP A 69 -17.72 13.20 1.55
CA ASP A 69 -18.06 13.00 2.97
C ASP A 69 -16.92 12.36 3.78
N ALA A 70 -15.78 12.05 3.16
CA ALA A 70 -14.70 11.36 3.84
C ALA A 70 -13.61 12.34 4.32
N GLN A 71 -13.16 12.13 5.55
CA GLN A 71 -11.99 12.83 6.07
C GLN A 71 -10.72 12.12 5.57
N VAL A 72 -10.01 12.77 4.65
CA VAL A 72 -8.74 12.30 4.09
C VAL A 72 -7.68 13.37 4.32
N GLU A 73 -6.63 12.98 5.03
CA GLU A 73 -5.46 13.84 5.22
C GLU A 73 -4.57 13.79 3.99
N LEU A 74 -3.99 14.93 3.62
CA LEU A 74 -3.08 15.04 2.48
C LEU A 74 -1.66 15.26 2.99
N VAL A 75 -0.72 14.41 2.60
CA VAL A 75 0.70 14.53 2.95
C VAL A 75 1.54 14.54 1.67
N GLU A 76 2.45 15.51 1.55
CA GLU A 76 3.37 15.54 0.42
C GLU A 76 4.39 14.41 0.53
N GLY A 77 4.53 13.61 -0.52
CA GLY A 77 5.52 12.55 -0.60
C GLY A 77 6.91 13.09 -0.92
N GLY A 78 7.90 12.24 -0.68
CA GLY A 78 9.30 12.46 -1.10
C GLY A 78 9.57 11.97 -2.53
N ASP A 79 10.82 12.01 -2.92
CA ASP A 79 11.27 11.64 -4.27
C ASP A 79 11.20 10.13 -4.51
N THR A 80 11.27 9.32 -3.45
CA THR A 80 11.16 7.86 -3.50
C THR A 80 9.93 7.36 -2.73
N ARG A 81 9.61 6.06 -2.87
CA ARG A 81 8.58 5.40 -2.06
C ARG A 81 8.97 5.46 -0.58
N HIS A 82 10.20 5.12 -0.25
CA HIS A 82 10.72 5.14 1.12
C HIS A 82 10.63 6.53 1.73
N ALA A 83 11.08 7.57 1.03
CA ALA A 83 10.98 8.96 1.49
C ALA A 83 9.51 9.41 1.69
N SER A 84 8.60 8.95 0.85
CA SER A 84 7.17 9.24 0.98
C SER A 84 6.56 8.58 2.21
N GLU A 85 6.93 7.34 2.50
CA GLU A 85 6.51 6.62 3.71
C GLU A 85 7.10 7.27 4.96
N SER A 86 8.38 7.69 4.91
CA SER A 86 9.04 8.44 5.99
C SER A 86 8.33 9.76 6.32
N ASN A 87 7.91 10.53 5.30
CA ASN A 87 7.15 11.77 5.51
C ASN A 87 5.83 11.51 6.24
N VAL A 88 5.12 10.45 5.89
CA VAL A 88 3.88 10.08 6.58
C VAL A 88 4.15 9.63 8.01
N LEU A 89 5.17 8.83 8.24
CA LEU A 89 5.52 8.39 9.60
C LEU A 89 5.95 9.57 10.47
N SER A 90 6.66 10.56 9.92
CA SER A 90 6.97 11.80 10.60
C SER A 90 5.71 12.60 10.94
N HIS A 91 4.75 12.67 10.04
CA HIS A 91 3.44 13.30 10.28
C HIS A 91 2.64 12.59 11.40
N LEU A 92 2.81 11.27 11.51
CA LEU A 92 2.13 10.44 12.51
C LEU A 92 2.90 10.28 13.82
N ALA A 93 4.14 10.75 13.92
CA ALA A 93 5.06 10.40 15.00
C ALA A 93 4.49 10.67 16.40
N ALA A 94 3.91 11.86 16.63
CA ALA A 94 3.32 12.21 17.93
C ALA A 94 2.15 11.27 18.31
N ASP A 95 1.32 10.88 17.36
CA ASP A 95 0.19 9.98 17.59
C ASP A 95 0.65 8.53 17.79
N ILE A 96 1.77 8.13 17.17
CA ILE A 96 2.40 6.83 17.38
C ILE A 96 3.07 6.79 18.75
N ASP A 97 3.83 7.82 19.10
CA ASP A 97 4.51 7.91 20.38
C ASP A 97 3.52 7.96 21.56
N SER A 98 2.33 8.55 21.38
CA SER A 98 1.23 8.57 22.37
C SER A 98 0.31 7.32 22.30
N GLU A 99 0.63 6.32 21.47
CA GLU A 99 -0.16 5.11 21.26
C GLU A 99 -1.60 5.34 20.76
N THR A 100 -1.91 6.53 20.28
CA THR A 100 -3.19 6.83 19.62
C THR A 100 -3.31 6.07 18.29
N VAL A 101 -2.17 5.75 17.67
CA VAL A 101 -2.06 4.92 16.47
C VAL A 101 -1.29 3.65 16.80
N ASP A 102 -1.96 2.52 16.70
CA ASP A 102 -1.39 1.20 16.99
C ASP A 102 -0.84 0.49 15.75
N VAL A 103 -1.50 0.65 14.60
CA VAL A 103 -1.15 0.00 13.33
C VAL A 103 -1.18 1.01 12.18
N VAL A 104 -0.17 0.94 11.32
CA VAL A 104 -0.14 1.66 10.05
C VAL A 104 -0.25 0.64 8.91
N ALA A 105 -1.23 0.83 8.03
CA ALA A 105 -1.39 0.03 6.82
C ALA A 105 -1.03 0.87 5.58
N ILE A 106 -0.06 0.40 4.82
CA ILE A 106 0.46 1.04 3.61
C ILE A 106 -0.13 0.34 2.39
N HIS A 107 -0.73 1.11 1.48
CA HIS A 107 -1.36 0.54 0.30
C HIS A 107 -0.99 1.28 -0.98
N ASP A 108 -0.69 0.53 -2.03
CA ASP A 108 -0.42 1.08 -3.35
C ASP A 108 -1.68 1.69 -3.97
N ALA A 109 -1.66 2.99 -4.30
CA ALA A 109 -2.71 3.67 -5.06
C ALA A 109 -3.03 2.99 -6.40
N ALA A 110 -2.06 2.25 -6.93
CA ALA A 110 -2.17 1.52 -8.17
C ALA A 110 -2.89 0.15 -8.04
N ARG A 111 -3.39 -0.22 -6.85
CA ARG A 111 -4.18 -1.45 -6.62
C ARG A 111 -5.63 -1.11 -6.23
N PRO A 112 -6.46 -0.74 -7.20
CA PRO A 112 -7.81 -0.21 -6.91
C PRO A 112 -8.81 -1.28 -6.45
N ILE A 113 -8.43 -2.56 -6.39
CA ILE A 113 -9.35 -3.68 -6.21
C ILE A 113 -9.22 -4.33 -4.82
N ALA A 114 -8.24 -3.95 -4.02
CA ALA A 114 -8.11 -4.48 -2.66
C ALA A 114 -9.42 -4.24 -1.87
N GLY A 115 -10.00 -5.30 -1.35
CA GLY A 115 -11.25 -5.23 -0.58
C GLY A 115 -11.01 -4.94 0.90
N PRO A 116 -12.05 -4.52 1.65
CA PRO A 116 -11.93 -4.19 3.07
C PRO A 116 -11.44 -5.36 3.92
N ASP A 117 -11.79 -6.59 3.57
CA ASP A 117 -11.38 -7.78 4.32
C ASP A 117 -9.86 -8.00 4.27
N MET A 118 -9.22 -7.69 3.14
CA MET A 118 -7.77 -7.76 3.02
C MET A 118 -7.07 -6.79 3.98
N PHE A 119 -7.63 -5.58 4.16
CA PHE A 119 -7.13 -4.62 5.15
C PHE A 119 -7.37 -5.10 6.58
N ARG A 120 -8.56 -5.60 6.90
CA ARG A 120 -8.87 -6.14 8.23
C ARG A 120 -7.93 -7.27 8.60
N THR A 121 -7.69 -8.20 7.67
CA THR A 121 -6.77 -9.32 7.85
C THR A 121 -5.36 -8.82 8.10
N ALA A 122 -4.84 -7.90 7.27
CA ALA A 122 -3.51 -7.34 7.43
C ALA A 122 -3.36 -6.63 8.80
N ILE A 123 -4.32 -5.80 9.18
CA ILE A 123 -4.31 -5.06 10.45
C ILE A 123 -4.37 -6.01 11.66
N SER A 124 -5.24 -7.03 11.60
CA SER A 124 -5.37 -8.00 12.69
C SER A 124 -4.07 -8.78 12.92
N ILE A 125 -3.48 -9.30 11.85
CA ILE A 125 -2.22 -10.05 11.92
C ILE A 125 -1.07 -9.13 12.37
N ALA A 126 -1.01 -7.89 11.88
CA ALA A 126 0.01 -6.93 12.30
C ALA A 126 -0.08 -6.59 13.80
N ARG A 127 -1.29 -6.46 14.35
CA ARG A 127 -1.48 -6.26 15.80
C ARG A 127 -0.93 -7.42 16.62
N GLU A 128 -1.12 -8.63 16.16
CA GLU A 128 -0.70 -9.84 16.87
C GLU A 128 0.81 -10.11 16.71
N PHE A 129 1.33 -10.00 15.48
CA PHE A 129 2.69 -10.45 15.13
C PHE A 129 3.67 -9.33 14.78
N GLY A 130 3.23 -8.08 14.71
CA GLY A 130 4.10 -6.92 14.41
C GLY A 130 4.03 -6.47 12.95
N GLY A 131 3.90 -7.39 11.99
CA GLY A 131 3.81 -7.06 10.56
C GLY A 131 3.09 -8.11 9.74
N ALA A 132 2.37 -7.67 8.71
CA ALA A 132 1.60 -8.56 7.82
C ALA A 132 1.49 -8.00 6.40
N LEU A 133 1.52 -8.91 5.42
CA LEU A 133 1.28 -8.57 4.01
C LEU A 133 0.66 -9.74 3.24
N PRO A 134 -0.18 -9.46 2.22
CA PRO A 134 -0.72 -10.50 1.36
C PRO A 134 0.32 -10.96 0.35
N ALA A 135 0.36 -12.26 0.09
CA ALA A 135 1.30 -12.88 -0.82
C ALA A 135 0.63 -13.90 -1.74
N LEU A 136 1.15 -14.03 -2.95
CA LEU A 136 0.75 -15.05 -3.92
C LEU A 136 1.95 -15.94 -4.23
N PRO A 137 1.80 -17.25 -4.28
CA PRO A 137 2.86 -18.15 -4.73
C PRO A 137 3.36 -17.77 -6.13
N ILE A 138 4.67 -17.88 -6.35
CA ILE A 138 5.29 -17.73 -7.66
C ILE A 138 5.95 -19.06 -8.03
N VAL A 139 5.72 -19.47 -9.26
CA VAL A 139 6.36 -20.64 -9.87
C VAL A 139 7.05 -20.23 -11.17
N GLY A 140 8.03 -21.02 -11.61
CA GLY A 140 8.71 -20.80 -12.89
C GLY A 140 9.68 -19.61 -12.91
N LEU A 141 10.27 -19.26 -11.77
CA LEU A 141 11.39 -18.31 -11.71
C LEU A 141 12.71 -19.03 -11.92
N ALA A 142 13.59 -18.36 -12.65
CA ALA A 142 14.98 -18.77 -12.83
C ALA A 142 15.91 -17.55 -12.70
N ARG A 143 17.11 -17.75 -12.19
CA ARG A 143 18.18 -16.77 -12.27
C ARG A 143 18.79 -16.82 -13.67
N VAL A 144 19.14 -15.70 -14.24
CA VAL A 144 19.84 -15.59 -15.52
C VAL A 144 21.22 -15.05 -15.24
N ASP A 145 22.24 -15.75 -15.68
CA ASP A 145 23.62 -15.27 -15.65
C ASP A 145 24.28 -15.42 -17.05
N ALA A 146 25.57 -15.16 -17.13
CA ALA A 146 26.33 -15.26 -18.40
C ALA A 146 26.42 -16.69 -18.97
N THR A 147 26.13 -17.72 -18.15
CA THR A 147 26.22 -19.14 -18.52
C THR A 147 24.87 -19.74 -18.90
N GLY A 148 23.75 -19.09 -18.55
CA GLY A 148 22.39 -19.55 -18.89
C GLY A 148 21.33 -19.32 -17.82
N LEU A 149 20.40 -20.27 -17.74
CA LEU A 149 19.28 -20.25 -16.79
C LEU A 149 19.54 -21.22 -15.64
N GLU A 150 19.51 -20.71 -14.41
CA GLU A 150 19.54 -21.50 -13.18
C GLU A 150 18.18 -21.47 -12.50
N SER A 151 17.63 -22.64 -12.21
CA SER A 151 16.35 -22.74 -11.48
C SER A 151 16.52 -22.30 -10.04
N LEU A 152 15.59 -21.50 -9.53
CA LEU A 152 15.47 -21.18 -8.10
C LEU A 152 14.71 -22.26 -7.30
N ALA A 153 14.44 -23.41 -7.91
CA ALA A 153 13.83 -24.52 -7.20
C ALA A 153 14.77 -25.00 -6.06
N GLY A 154 14.25 -25.03 -4.84
CA GLY A 154 15.02 -25.45 -3.65
C GLY A 154 15.44 -24.29 -2.73
N GLU A 155 15.33 -23.02 -3.15
CA GLU A 155 15.59 -21.87 -2.27
C GLU A 155 14.39 -21.54 -1.32
N GLY A 156 13.42 -22.45 -1.22
CA GLY A 156 12.18 -22.25 -0.47
C GLY A 156 11.05 -21.67 -1.33
N PRO A 157 9.86 -21.47 -0.75
CA PRO A 157 8.71 -20.95 -1.46
C PRO A 157 8.88 -19.47 -1.79
N LEU A 158 8.95 -19.15 -3.08
CA LEU A 158 8.96 -17.76 -3.55
C LEU A 158 7.54 -17.23 -3.65
N VAL A 159 7.34 -15.98 -3.22
CA VAL A 159 6.04 -15.33 -3.23
C VAL A 159 6.11 -13.94 -3.87
N ARG A 160 5.02 -13.54 -4.52
CA ARG A 160 4.79 -12.16 -4.95
C ARG A 160 4.01 -11.43 -3.89
N VAL A 161 4.64 -10.46 -3.25
CA VAL A 161 4.00 -9.63 -2.23
C VAL A 161 3.03 -8.63 -2.85
N GLN A 162 1.96 -8.35 -2.13
CA GLN A 162 0.97 -7.34 -2.50
C GLN A 162 0.84 -6.30 -1.37
N THR A 163 -0.05 -5.34 -1.55
CA THR A 163 -0.50 -4.42 -0.50
C THR A 163 -2.02 -4.55 -0.32
N PRO A 164 -2.58 -4.27 0.86
CA PRO A 164 -2.00 -3.52 1.99
C PRO A 164 -0.91 -4.30 2.73
N GLN A 165 0.16 -3.59 3.15
CA GLN A 165 1.15 -4.05 4.11
C GLN A 165 0.88 -3.32 5.42
N ALA A 166 0.68 -4.05 6.50
CA ALA A 166 0.36 -3.48 7.80
C ALA A 166 1.44 -3.82 8.83
N PHE A 167 1.74 -2.87 9.69
CA PHE A 167 2.77 -3.01 10.73
C PHE A 167 2.30 -2.33 12.01
N ARG A 168 2.74 -2.82 13.17
CA ARG A 168 2.63 -2.03 14.39
C ARG A 168 3.34 -0.71 14.20
N ALA A 169 2.67 0.36 14.59
CA ALA A 169 3.10 1.72 14.27
C ALA A 169 4.44 2.07 14.90
N ARG A 170 4.69 1.62 16.13
CA ARG A 170 5.93 1.91 16.87
C ARG A 170 7.13 1.23 16.20
N GLU A 171 7.02 -0.04 15.85
CA GLU A 171 8.07 -0.79 15.18
C GLU A 171 8.36 -0.20 13.79
N LEU A 172 7.31 0.15 13.04
CA LEU A 172 7.48 0.79 11.74
C LEU A 172 8.19 2.14 11.85
N LEU A 173 7.80 2.99 12.80
CA LEU A 173 8.44 4.29 13.04
C LEU A 173 9.91 4.11 13.46
N THR A 174 10.20 3.13 14.32
CA THR A 174 11.56 2.80 14.75
C THR A 174 12.42 2.37 13.57
N ALA A 175 11.89 1.50 12.69
CA ALA A 175 12.61 1.04 11.50
C ALA A 175 12.97 2.21 10.56
N TYR A 176 12.05 3.13 10.34
CA TYR A 176 12.27 4.28 9.45
C TYR A 176 13.21 5.33 10.07
N ARG A 177 13.19 5.50 11.39
CA ARG A 177 14.18 6.34 12.10
C ARG A 177 15.59 5.76 11.97
N GLY A 178 15.74 4.44 12.13
CA GLY A 178 17.02 3.73 11.93
C GLY A 178 17.51 3.82 10.48
N ALA A 179 16.62 3.56 9.53
CA ALA A 179 16.95 3.67 8.09
C ALA A 179 17.39 5.08 7.71
N GLY A 180 16.73 6.12 8.25
CA GLY A 180 17.12 7.52 8.03
C GLY A 180 18.49 7.87 8.60
N HIS A 181 18.85 7.31 9.75
CA HIS A 181 20.18 7.46 10.34
C HIS A 181 21.28 6.84 9.47
N ASP A 182 21.02 5.66 8.92
CA ASP A 182 22.02 4.92 8.15
C ASP A 182 22.01 5.25 6.65
N GLY A 183 21.10 6.11 6.18
CA GLY A 183 20.90 6.41 4.76
C GLY A 183 20.39 5.20 3.96
N PHE A 184 19.71 4.25 4.61
CA PHE A 184 19.18 3.05 3.95
C PHE A 184 17.85 3.33 3.26
N GLU A 185 17.72 2.90 2.01
CA GLU A 185 16.45 2.87 1.29
C GLU A 185 16.02 1.42 1.03
N GLY A 186 14.94 1.00 1.68
CA GLY A 186 14.34 -0.32 1.43
C GLY A 186 13.67 -0.42 0.07
N THR A 187 13.70 -1.59 -0.54
CA THR A 187 12.98 -1.89 -1.79
C THR A 187 11.46 -1.93 -1.58
N ASP A 188 11.05 -2.31 -0.38
CA ASP A 188 9.68 -2.28 0.12
C ASP A 188 9.67 -2.00 1.64
N THR A 189 8.48 -1.83 2.21
CA THR A 189 8.31 -1.50 3.62
C THR A 189 8.75 -2.65 4.53
N SER A 190 8.49 -3.91 4.13
CA SER A 190 8.83 -5.07 4.95
C SER A 190 10.33 -5.24 5.12
N SER A 191 11.11 -5.01 4.06
CA SER A 191 12.58 -5.10 4.12
C SER A 191 13.21 -4.09 5.08
N CYS A 192 12.60 -2.90 5.20
CA CYS A 192 13.01 -1.90 6.17
C CYS A 192 12.70 -2.36 7.61
N VAL A 193 11.48 -2.85 7.85
CA VAL A 193 11.06 -3.31 9.18
C VAL A 193 11.92 -4.48 9.67
N GLU A 194 12.12 -5.51 8.83
CA GLU A 194 12.92 -6.69 9.18
C GLU A 194 14.40 -6.37 9.41
N ARG A 195 14.93 -5.31 8.76
CA ARG A 195 16.32 -4.90 8.96
C ARG A 195 16.57 -4.19 10.28
N TYR A 196 15.61 -3.41 10.76
CA TYR A 196 15.79 -2.49 11.89
C TYR A 196 14.99 -2.88 13.14
N THR A 197 14.26 -3.99 13.08
CA THR A 197 13.48 -4.51 14.22
C THR A 197 13.52 -6.03 14.23
N ASP A 198 13.08 -6.62 15.34
CA ASP A 198 12.95 -8.09 15.48
C ASP A 198 11.60 -8.60 14.95
N VAL A 199 10.87 -7.79 14.20
CA VAL A 199 9.58 -8.18 13.63
C VAL A 199 9.78 -9.14 12.48
N HIS A 200 9.24 -10.36 12.60
CA HIS A 200 9.10 -11.28 11.49
C HIS A 200 7.76 -11.06 10.79
N VAL A 201 7.81 -10.47 9.60
CA VAL A 201 6.61 -10.13 8.83
C VAL A 201 5.87 -11.39 8.39
N ARG A 202 4.60 -11.51 8.77
CA ARG A 202 3.75 -12.64 8.41
C ARG A 202 3.11 -12.44 7.03
N THR A 203 3.04 -13.51 6.25
CA THR A 203 2.28 -13.51 5.01
C THR A 203 0.92 -14.16 5.21
N PHE A 204 -0.08 -13.70 4.46
CA PHE A 204 -1.39 -14.33 4.34
C PHE A 204 -1.80 -14.43 2.85
N PRO A 205 -2.77 -15.28 2.49
CA PRO A 205 -3.18 -15.45 1.10
C PRO A 205 -3.59 -14.14 0.45
N GLY A 206 -2.89 -13.76 -0.63
CA GLY A 206 -3.24 -12.62 -1.47
C GLY A 206 -4.40 -12.95 -2.42
N CYS A 207 -4.75 -11.99 -3.26
CA CYS A 207 -5.80 -12.14 -4.26
C CYS A 207 -5.25 -11.87 -5.66
N THR A 208 -5.51 -12.77 -6.61
CA THR A 208 -5.09 -12.59 -8.02
C THR A 208 -5.75 -11.38 -8.66
N ASP A 209 -6.96 -11.02 -8.22
CA ASP A 209 -7.68 -9.84 -8.68
C ASP A 209 -7.09 -8.53 -8.12
N ASN A 210 -6.25 -8.58 -7.07
CA ASN A 210 -5.58 -7.40 -6.50
C ASN A 210 -4.37 -7.00 -7.36
N VAL A 211 -4.63 -6.74 -8.65
CA VAL A 211 -3.61 -6.37 -9.63
C VAL A 211 -3.05 -4.96 -9.38
N LYS A 212 -1.75 -4.78 -9.62
CA LYS A 212 -1.11 -3.47 -9.65
C LYS A 212 -1.16 -2.91 -11.06
N VAL A 213 -1.88 -1.82 -11.26
CA VAL A 213 -1.96 -1.12 -12.55
C VAL A 213 -0.64 -0.39 -12.80
N THR A 214 0.23 -1.02 -13.59
CA THR A 214 1.57 -0.50 -13.91
C THR A 214 1.62 0.05 -15.33
N TYR A 215 0.94 -0.61 -16.26
CA TYR A 215 0.90 -0.25 -17.67
C TYR A 215 -0.51 0.17 -18.11
N ALA A 216 -0.62 0.87 -19.25
CA ALA A 216 -1.90 1.33 -19.77
C ALA A 216 -2.90 0.18 -20.01
N ARG A 217 -2.42 -0.98 -20.44
CA ARG A 217 -3.22 -2.19 -20.64
C ARG A 217 -3.86 -2.73 -19.35
N ASP A 218 -3.20 -2.52 -18.21
CA ASP A 218 -3.68 -3.02 -16.92
C ASP A 218 -4.96 -2.30 -16.48
N ILE A 219 -5.23 -1.10 -17.02
CA ILE A 219 -6.45 -0.34 -16.76
C ILE A 219 -7.68 -1.12 -17.25
N ALA A 220 -7.60 -1.72 -18.44
CA ALA A 220 -8.70 -2.53 -18.98
C ALA A 220 -8.95 -3.79 -18.13
N VAL A 221 -7.88 -4.43 -17.66
CA VAL A 221 -7.96 -5.58 -16.75
C VAL A 221 -8.63 -5.19 -15.43
N ALA A 222 -8.14 -4.12 -14.79
CA ALA A 222 -8.71 -3.64 -13.53
C ALA A 222 -10.18 -3.23 -13.67
N HIS A 223 -10.54 -2.58 -14.79
CA HIS A 223 -11.92 -2.22 -15.10
C HIS A 223 -12.83 -3.44 -15.19
N ARG A 224 -12.40 -4.48 -15.92
CA ARG A 224 -13.16 -5.72 -16.05
C ARG A 224 -13.36 -6.41 -14.70
N LEU A 225 -12.30 -6.56 -13.91
CA LEU A 225 -12.35 -7.17 -12.59
C LEU A 225 -13.31 -6.43 -11.63
N LEU A 226 -13.33 -5.09 -11.66
CA LEU A 226 -14.27 -4.30 -10.85
C LEU A 226 -15.73 -4.50 -11.27
N ILE A 227 -16.02 -4.60 -12.58
CA ILE A 227 -17.37 -4.90 -13.08
C ILE A 227 -17.80 -6.29 -12.62
N ASP A 228 -16.96 -7.30 -12.81
CA ASP A 228 -17.28 -8.67 -12.45
C ASP A 228 -17.48 -8.85 -10.94
N ARG A 229 -16.72 -8.12 -10.11
CA ARG A 229 -16.91 -8.09 -8.65
C ARG A 229 -18.27 -7.48 -8.26
N ARG A 230 -18.68 -6.38 -8.90
CA ARG A 230 -20.01 -5.77 -8.68
C ARG A 230 -21.14 -6.72 -9.03
N ARG A 231 -21.01 -7.48 -10.14
CA ARG A 231 -22.01 -8.44 -10.59
C ARG A 231 -22.14 -9.64 -9.65
N ARG A 232 -21.04 -10.05 -8.99
CA ARG A 232 -21.03 -11.16 -8.02
C ARG A 232 -21.58 -10.78 -6.64
N GLY A 233 -22.04 -9.54 -6.43
CA GLY A 233 -22.63 -9.11 -5.16
C GLY A 233 -21.63 -9.00 -4.01
N ALA A 234 -20.32 -8.97 -4.28
CA ALA A 234 -19.35 -8.73 -3.22
C ALA A 234 -19.59 -7.35 -2.61
N PRO A 235 -19.56 -7.21 -1.27
CA PRO A 235 -19.83 -5.94 -0.61
C PRO A 235 -18.92 -4.85 -1.18
N ARG A 236 -19.55 -3.70 -1.45
CA ARG A 236 -18.90 -2.50 -2.01
C ARG A 236 -17.94 -1.91 -1.01
#